data_713e482d5dbf124e5ee5a82a2b4e9aa3
#
_entry.id   713e482d5dbf124e5ee5a82a2b4e9aa3
#
_cell.length_a   1.000
_cell.length_b   1.000
_cell.length_c   1.000
_cell.angle_alpha   90.00
_cell.angle_beta   90.00
_cell.angle_gamma   90.00
#
_symmetry.space_group_name_H-M   'P 1'
#
loop_
_entity.id
_entity.type
_entity.pdbx_description
1 polymer ?
#
loop_
_entity_poly.entity_id
_entity_poly.type
_entity_poly.pdbx_seq_one_letter_code
_entity_poly.pdbx_strand_id
1 'polypeptide(L)'
;MTTTRTIALIAISMAFSSQVFARDLLTPHRAEYKVKISIVSGKLSTELRRTENGYVARHIVRPVGISRLLTRGIMDVTSEFASGPDGIVPISYKAINTIGKHPDVDLHFDWSTHEATGTIGDQEIVLQLDELAHDSVSIQYALMRDLMNGGAGSRYALFDVDNIRTTNVTMIGNRQVTTYAGKFQAIGIQHHKEGSSRTTTLWCVEELDYLPVIIEQHRKGKLKFRATLLKYIPTDQASQE
;
A
#
# COMPACT_ATOMS: atom_id res chain seq x y z
N MET A 1 18.21 68.87 -39.47
CA MET A 1 18.89 67.74 -38.77
C MET A 1 17.97 67.26 -37.65
N THR A 2 17.22 66.21 -37.88
CA THR A 2 16.20 65.65 -36.97
C THR A 2 16.70 64.27 -36.55
N THR A 3 17.09 64.14 -35.30
CA THR A 3 17.60 62.87 -34.71
C THR A 3 16.42 62.10 -34.09
N THR A 4 16.06 61.03 -34.78
CA THR A 4 15.04 60.09 -34.26
C THR A 4 15.67 59.12 -33.25
N ARG A 5 15.24 59.16 -32.00
CA ARG A 5 15.64 58.22 -30.93
C ARG A 5 14.67 57.01 -30.98
N THR A 6 15.22 55.87 -31.32
CA THR A 6 14.52 54.55 -31.25
C THR A 6 14.62 54.03 -29.83
N ILE A 7 13.48 53.85 -29.15
CA ILE A 7 13.38 53.20 -27.83
C ILE A 7 13.11 51.73 -28.09
N ALA A 8 14.08 50.88 -27.69
CA ALA A 8 13.90 49.46 -27.72
C ALA A 8 13.22 48.98 -26.40
N LEU A 9 12.01 48.45 -26.53
CA LEU A 9 11.29 47.79 -25.44
C LEU A 9 11.83 46.36 -25.30
N ILE A 10 12.52 46.07 -24.19
CA ILE A 10 12.91 44.71 -23.84
C ILE A 10 11.76 44.11 -23.01
N ALA A 11 11.01 43.17 -23.62
CA ALA A 11 10.03 42.37 -22.94
C ALA A 11 10.72 41.22 -22.17
N ILE A 12 10.79 41.32 -20.86
CA ILE A 12 11.26 40.24 -19.98
C ILE A 12 10.09 39.27 -19.79
N SER A 13 10.10 38.16 -20.50
CA SER A 13 9.19 37.04 -20.25
C SER A 13 9.65 36.28 -19.00
N MET A 14 8.99 36.49 -17.88
CA MET A 14 9.13 35.63 -16.70
C MET A 14 8.45 34.27 -16.99
N ALA A 15 9.25 33.28 -17.32
CA ALA A 15 8.80 31.91 -17.34
C ALA A 15 8.60 31.45 -15.88
N PHE A 16 7.33 31.40 -15.43
CA PHE A 16 6.96 30.73 -14.20
C PHE A 16 7.15 29.21 -14.42
N SER A 17 8.30 28.70 -14.04
CA SER A 17 8.48 27.27 -13.89
C SER A 17 7.66 26.80 -12.68
N SER A 18 6.48 26.27 -12.94
CA SER A 18 5.73 25.53 -11.93
C SER A 18 6.56 24.30 -11.53
N GLN A 19 7.30 24.41 -10.44
CA GLN A 19 7.92 23.22 -9.84
C GLN A 19 6.75 22.39 -9.29
N VAL A 20 6.39 21.34 -10.02
CA VAL A 20 5.58 20.25 -9.50
C VAL A 20 6.44 19.58 -8.44
N PHE A 21 6.26 19.97 -7.17
CA PHE A 21 6.83 19.22 -6.07
C PHE A 21 6.16 17.84 -6.09
N ALA A 22 6.91 16.82 -6.46
CA ALA A 22 6.46 15.44 -6.31
C ALA A 22 6.04 15.25 -4.85
N ARG A 23 4.81 14.81 -4.62
CA ARG A 23 4.32 14.42 -3.28
C ARG A 23 4.95 13.07 -2.93
N ASP A 24 6.26 13.07 -2.62
CA ASP A 24 7.02 11.85 -2.34
C ASP A 24 6.72 11.22 -0.99
N LEU A 25 5.93 11.89 -0.15
CA LEU A 25 5.74 11.48 1.23
C LEU A 25 4.31 10.99 1.48
N LEU A 26 4.21 9.74 1.93
CA LEU A 26 2.98 9.16 2.45
C LEU A 26 2.55 9.88 3.73
N THR A 27 1.28 10.22 3.86
CA THR A 27 0.74 10.82 5.09
C THR A 27 0.58 9.74 6.16
N PRO A 28 1.23 9.87 7.35
CA PRO A 28 0.97 8.99 8.48
C PRO A 28 -0.51 8.99 8.85
N HIS A 29 -1.06 7.81 9.11
CA HIS A 29 -2.50 7.69 9.36
C HIS A 29 -2.87 6.42 10.12
N ARG A 30 -4.08 6.41 10.67
CA ARG A 30 -4.80 5.23 11.12
C ARG A 30 -6.05 5.05 10.32
N ALA A 31 -6.32 3.82 9.89
CA ALA A 31 -7.58 3.50 9.22
C ALA A 31 -8.20 2.22 9.78
N GLU A 32 -9.51 2.18 9.82
CA GLU A 32 -10.29 1.04 10.30
C GLU A 32 -11.23 0.58 9.21
N TYR A 33 -11.32 -0.74 9.04
CA TYR A 33 -12.18 -1.36 8.03
C TYR A 33 -13.07 -2.43 8.66
N LYS A 34 -14.30 -2.48 8.19
CA LYS A 34 -15.15 -3.66 8.37
C LYS A 34 -14.74 -4.73 7.38
N VAL A 35 -14.39 -5.90 7.88
CA VAL A 35 -13.98 -7.05 7.08
C VAL A 35 -15.07 -8.10 7.03
N LYS A 36 -15.30 -8.65 5.84
CA LYS A 36 -16.13 -9.83 5.61
C LYS A 36 -15.33 -10.91 4.89
N ILE A 37 -15.28 -12.11 5.46
CA ILE A 37 -14.68 -13.31 4.87
C ILE A 37 -15.74 -14.40 4.90
N SER A 38 -16.45 -14.62 3.77
CA SER A 38 -17.60 -15.52 3.74
C SER A 38 -18.64 -15.11 4.81
N ILE A 39 -18.86 -15.94 5.83
CA ILE A 39 -19.81 -15.69 6.94
C ILE A 39 -19.14 -15.02 8.15
N VAL A 40 -17.82 -14.95 8.19
CA VAL A 40 -17.07 -14.37 9.31
C VAL A 40 -16.92 -12.86 9.12
N SER A 41 -17.19 -12.11 10.17
CA SER A 41 -16.97 -10.67 10.23
C SER A 41 -15.77 -10.35 11.10
N GLY A 42 -14.98 -9.36 10.67
CA GLY A 42 -13.78 -8.88 11.35
C GLY A 42 -13.65 -7.37 11.27
N LYS A 43 -12.65 -6.86 11.97
CA LYS A 43 -12.15 -5.51 11.89
C LYS A 43 -10.68 -5.56 11.50
N LEU A 44 -10.31 -4.86 10.43
CA LEU A 44 -8.94 -4.56 10.08
C LEU A 44 -8.63 -3.16 10.60
N SER A 45 -7.56 -3.03 11.36
CA SER A 45 -6.98 -1.75 11.76
C SER A 45 -5.61 -1.63 11.09
N THR A 46 -5.37 -0.51 10.41
CA THR A 46 -4.08 -0.20 9.79
C THR A 46 -3.51 1.06 10.42
N GLU A 47 -2.22 1.09 10.60
CA GLU A 47 -1.47 2.25 11.07
C GLU A 47 -0.23 2.41 10.22
N LEU A 48 0.00 3.63 9.72
CA LEU A 48 1.24 4.05 9.09
C LEU A 48 1.88 5.12 9.96
N ARG A 49 3.13 4.91 10.38
CA ARG A 49 3.93 5.88 11.13
C ARG A 49 5.22 6.17 10.38
N ARG A 50 5.67 7.40 10.47
CA ARG A 50 7.00 7.79 9.99
C ARG A 50 8.05 7.41 11.04
N THR A 51 9.22 7.00 10.59
CA THR A 51 10.42 6.76 11.38
C THR A 51 11.56 7.63 10.85
N GLU A 52 12.72 7.61 11.49
CA GLU A 52 13.91 8.33 11.00
C GLU A 52 14.35 7.85 9.61
N ASN A 53 14.20 6.56 9.32
CA ASN A 53 14.69 5.92 8.11
C ASN A 53 13.59 5.59 7.08
N GLY A 54 12.33 6.03 7.32
CA GLY A 54 11.22 5.72 6.41
C GLY A 54 9.89 5.60 7.13
N TYR A 55 9.27 4.43 7.07
CA TYR A 55 7.95 4.18 7.61
C TYR A 55 7.85 2.79 8.23
N VAL A 56 6.96 2.68 9.22
CA VAL A 56 6.44 1.40 9.75
C VAL A 56 4.94 1.37 9.53
N ALA A 57 4.48 0.32 8.86
CA ALA A 57 3.08 0.04 8.65
C ALA A 57 2.68 -1.24 9.38
N ARG A 58 1.57 -1.20 10.13
CA ARG A 58 1.03 -2.35 10.84
C ARG A 58 -0.43 -2.58 10.50
N HIS A 59 -0.77 -3.80 10.16
CA HIS A 59 -2.13 -4.23 9.82
C HIS A 59 -2.57 -5.33 10.80
N ILE A 60 -3.69 -5.10 11.51
CA ILE A 60 -4.21 -6.06 12.48
C ILE A 60 -5.64 -6.43 12.10
N VAL A 61 -5.89 -7.72 11.86
CA VAL A 61 -7.23 -8.26 11.65
C VAL A 61 -7.68 -9.03 12.89
N ARG A 62 -8.86 -8.68 13.41
CA ARG A 62 -9.50 -9.36 14.55
C ARG A 62 -10.94 -9.72 14.22
N PRO A 63 -11.43 -10.90 14.61
CA PRO A 63 -12.85 -11.23 14.50
C PRO A 63 -13.68 -10.32 15.42
N VAL A 64 -14.92 -10.01 14.99
CA VAL A 64 -15.85 -9.17 15.77
C VAL A 64 -17.21 -9.84 15.92
N GLY A 65 -17.99 -9.41 16.94
CA GLY A 65 -19.32 -9.93 17.19
C GLY A 65 -19.33 -11.45 17.42
N ILE A 66 -20.30 -12.13 16.87
CA ILE A 66 -20.47 -13.58 16.96
C ILE A 66 -19.30 -14.37 16.33
N SER A 67 -18.56 -13.75 15.40
CA SER A 67 -17.40 -14.39 14.77
C SER A 67 -16.28 -14.70 15.77
N ARG A 68 -16.25 -14.05 16.95
CA ARG A 68 -15.32 -14.39 18.05
C ARG A 68 -15.56 -15.78 18.65
N LEU A 69 -16.78 -16.33 18.46
CA LEU A 69 -17.09 -17.69 18.87
C LEU A 69 -16.55 -18.73 17.87
N LEU A 70 -16.38 -18.34 16.61
CA LEU A 70 -15.90 -19.19 15.53
C LEU A 70 -14.35 -19.20 15.46
N THR A 71 -13.72 -18.08 15.80
CA THR A 71 -12.25 -17.95 15.84
C THR A 71 -11.82 -16.88 16.84
N ARG A 72 -10.80 -17.17 17.62
CA ARG A 72 -10.16 -16.24 18.58
C ARG A 72 -8.83 -15.70 18.06
N GLY A 73 -8.39 -16.19 16.90
CA GLY A 73 -7.11 -15.81 16.33
C GLY A 73 -7.06 -14.35 15.88
N ILE A 74 -5.84 -13.88 15.68
CA ILE A 74 -5.53 -12.57 15.08
C ILE A 74 -4.60 -12.78 13.90
N MET A 75 -4.62 -11.83 12.96
CA MET A 75 -3.54 -11.63 12.01
C MET A 75 -2.93 -10.27 12.33
N ASP A 76 -1.64 -10.25 12.61
CA ASP A 76 -0.87 -9.05 12.96
C ASP A 76 0.35 -9.02 12.06
N VAL A 77 0.40 -8.03 11.17
CA VAL A 77 1.44 -7.93 10.15
C VAL A 77 2.06 -6.55 10.24
N THR A 78 3.38 -6.51 10.27
CA THR A 78 4.15 -5.27 10.31
C THR A 78 5.17 -5.29 9.18
N SER A 79 5.31 -4.19 8.47
CA SER A 79 6.34 -3.95 7.47
C SER A 79 7.04 -2.64 7.78
N GLU A 80 8.36 -2.65 7.76
CA GLU A 80 9.19 -1.47 7.78
C GLU A 80 9.77 -1.26 6.37
N PHE A 81 9.75 -0.03 5.89
CA PHE A 81 10.23 0.29 4.54
C PHE A 81 10.74 1.73 4.44
N ALA A 82 11.73 1.94 3.59
CA ALA A 82 12.16 3.26 3.16
C ALA A 82 11.26 3.78 2.03
N SER A 83 11.18 5.10 1.89
CA SER A 83 10.58 5.78 0.74
C SER A 83 11.61 6.74 0.16
N GLY A 84 11.99 6.51 -1.09
CA GLY A 84 13.04 7.25 -1.77
C GLY A 84 12.80 7.37 -3.27
N PRO A 85 13.78 7.85 -4.05
CA PRO A 85 13.65 7.99 -5.50
C PRO A 85 13.26 6.68 -6.20
N ASP A 86 13.79 5.56 -5.71
CA ASP A 86 13.57 4.23 -6.28
C ASP A 86 12.23 3.58 -5.88
N GLY A 87 11.41 4.26 -5.09
CA GLY A 87 10.13 3.74 -4.67
C GLY A 87 10.04 3.44 -3.17
N ILE A 88 9.14 2.54 -2.84
CA ILE A 88 9.01 1.95 -1.51
C ILE A 88 9.93 0.73 -1.47
N VAL A 89 10.91 0.75 -0.57
CA VAL A 89 11.93 -0.31 -0.44
C VAL A 89 11.75 -1.00 0.91
N PRO A 90 11.27 -2.26 0.95
CA PRO A 90 11.11 -3.00 2.21
C PRO A 90 12.42 -3.18 2.95
N ILE A 91 12.38 -3.09 4.29
CA ILE A 91 13.51 -3.31 5.20
C ILE A 91 13.25 -4.56 6.03
N SER A 92 12.06 -4.66 6.62
CA SER A 92 11.68 -5.84 7.40
C SER A 92 10.19 -6.17 7.25
N TYR A 93 9.85 -7.44 7.40
CA TYR A 93 8.48 -7.92 7.35
C TYR A 93 8.24 -8.98 8.41
N LYS A 94 7.23 -8.76 9.26
CA LYS A 94 6.83 -9.69 10.29
C LYS A 94 5.34 -9.97 10.21
N ALA A 95 4.95 -11.25 10.18
CA ALA A 95 3.56 -11.67 10.14
C ALA A 95 3.29 -12.77 11.18
N ILE A 96 2.31 -12.53 12.05
CA ILE A 96 1.77 -13.49 13.00
C ILE A 96 0.32 -13.76 12.61
N ASN A 97 -0.01 -15.01 12.31
CA ASN A 97 -1.35 -15.38 11.85
C ASN A 97 -1.89 -16.59 12.61
N THR A 98 -2.66 -16.34 13.63
CA THR A 98 -3.33 -17.37 14.44
C THR A 98 -4.78 -17.63 14.00
N ILE A 99 -5.30 -16.91 12.98
CA ILE A 99 -6.63 -17.17 12.40
C ILE A 99 -6.60 -18.38 11.47
N GLY A 100 -5.49 -18.57 10.75
CA GLY A 100 -5.27 -19.63 9.78
C GLY A 100 -4.17 -20.60 10.22
N LYS A 101 -3.86 -21.55 9.36
CA LYS A 101 -2.73 -22.47 9.50
C LYS A 101 -1.53 -21.98 8.67
N HIS A 102 -1.26 -20.68 8.71
CA HIS A 102 -0.09 -20.11 8.06
C HIS A 102 1.02 -19.99 9.08
N PRO A 103 2.26 -20.33 8.74
CA PRO A 103 3.39 -20.11 9.62
C PRO A 103 3.59 -18.62 9.88
N ASP A 104 4.15 -18.30 11.04
CA ASP A 104 4.65 -16.96 11.30
C ASP A 104 5.84 -16.67 10.37
N VAL A 105 6.02 -15.40 10.03
CA VAL A 105 7.09 -14.96 9.12
C VAL A 105 7.84 -13.83 9.81
N ASP A 106 9.17 -13.88 9.74
CA ASP A 106 10.05 -12.80 10.19
C ASP A 106 11.20 -12.67 9.18
N LEU A 107 11.21 -11.60 8.39
CA LEU A 107 12.16 -11.38 7.29
C LEU A 107 12.85 -10.04 7.41
N HIS A 108 14.12 -10.03 7.02
CA HIS A 108 14.92 -8.83 6.80
C HIS A 108 15.41 -8.82 5.34
N PHE A 109 15.31 -7.65 4.68
CA PHE A 109 15.70 -7.45 3.29
C PHE A 109 17.01 -6.66 3.25
N ASP A 110 18.07 -7.26 2.74
CA ASP A 110 19.35 -6.61 2.48
C ASP A 110 19.53 -6.37 0.97
N TRP A 111 19.30 -5.15 0.56
CA TRP A 111 19.40 -4.74 -0.84
C TRP A 111 20.85 -4.59 -1.32
N SER A 112 21.81 -4.52 -0.41
CA SER A 112 23.25 -4.47 -0.78
C SER A 112 23.78 -5.83 -1.19
N THR A 113 23.28 -6.89 -0.57
CA THR A 113 23.61 -8.28 -0.91
C THR A 113 22.57 -8.92 -1.85
N HIS A 114 21.46 -8.24 -2.12
CA HIS A 114 20.33 -8.76 -2.86
C HIS A 114 19.74 -10.05 -2.24
N GLU A 115 19.58 -10.04 -0.92
CA GLU A 115 19.05 -11.19 -0.18
C GLU A 115 17.95 -10.77 0.80
N ALA A 116 16.96 -11.64 0.99
CA ALA A 116 16.07 -11.60 2.13
C ALA A 116 16.33 -12.82 3.02
N THR A 117 16.58 -12.58 4.30
CA THR A 117 16.89 -13.62 5.28
C THR A 117 15.90 -13.61 6.42
N GLY A 118 15.69 -14.73 7.08
CA GLY A 118 14.83 -14.82 8.25
C GLY A 118 14.19 -16.18 8.45
N THR A 119 12.96 -16.20 9.00
CA THR A 119 12.27 -17.45 9.33
C THR A 119 10.84 -17.49 8.77
N ILE A 120 10.41 -18.69 8.40
CA ILE A 120 9.01 -19.04 8.11
C ILE A 120 8.63 -20.23 9.00
N GLY A 121 7.84 -19.97 10.05
CA GLY A 121 7.66 -20.91 11.14
C GLY A 121 9.00 -21.20 11.82
N ASP A 122 9.38 -22.48 11.88
CA ASP A 122 10.64 -22.92 12.47
C ASP A 122 11.78 -23.09 11.43
N GLN A 123 11.55 -22.68 10.17
CA GLN A 123 12.55 -22.85 9.10
C GLN A 123 13.26 -21.52 8.81
N GLU A 124 14.59 -21.56 8.85
CA GLU A 124 15.42 -20.46 8.32
C GLU A 124 15.37 -20.46 6.79
N ILE A 125 15.29 -19.27 6.21
CA ILE A 125 15.29 -19.09 4.76
C ILE A 125 16.26 -18.01 4.33
N VAL A 126 16.78 -18.16 3.12
CA VAL A 126 17.50 -17.16 2.36
C VAL A 126 16.87 -17.11 0.97
N LEU A 127 16.43 -15.92 0.55
CA LEU A 127 15.82 -15.69 -0.76
C LEU A 127 16.66 -14.69 -1.54
N GLN A 128 16.95 -14.98 -2.80
CA GLN A 128 17.56 -14.02 -3.72
C GLN A 128 16.54 -12.99 -4.16
N LEU A 129 16.96 -11.72 -4.18
CA LEU A 129 16.19 -10.56 -4.59
C LEU A 129 16.68 -10.07 -5.96
N ASP A 130 16.22 -10.70 -7.03
CA ASP A 130 16.60 -10.33 -8.41
C ASP A 130 16.02 -8.98 -8.86
N GLU A 131 14.95 -8.53 -8.21
CA GLU A 131 14.27 -7.26 -8.46
C GLU A 131 13.69 -6.71 -7.15
N LEU A 132 13.26 -5.43 -7.13
CA LEU A 132 12.57 -4.83 -5.99
C LEU A 132 11.29 -5.60 -5.68
N ALA A 133 11.30 -6.35 -4.59
CA ALA A 133 10.19 -7.18 -4.15
C ALA A 133 9.53 -6.59 -2.90
N HIS A 134 8.21 -6.66 -2.86
CA HIS A 134 7.38 -6.15 -1.77
C HIS A 134 6.80 -7.28 -0.94
N ASP A 135 6.60 -7.03 0.35
CA ASP A 135 5.75 -7.85 1.20
C ASP A 135 4.26 -7.48 1.05
N SER A 136 3.39 -8.20 1.76
CA SER A 136 1.94 -8.02 1.66
C SER A 136 1.41 -6.67 2.17
N VAL A 137 2.23 -5.90 2.89
CA VAL A 137 1.90 -4.59 3.44
C VAL A 137 2.55 -3.48 2.61
N SER A 138 3.86 -3.57 2.37
CA SER A 138 4.63 -2.55 1.63
C SER A 138 4.11 -2.34 0.20
N ILE A 139 3.59 -3.38 -0.46
CA ILE A 139 2.97 -3.27 -1.80
C ILE A 139 1.81 -2.27 -1.83
N GLN A 140 1.01 -2.17 -0.78
CA GLN A 140 -0.07 -1.18 -0.72
C GLN A 140 0.50 0.23 -0.80
N TYR A 141 1.56 0.51 -0.07
CA TYR A 141 2.20 1.83 -0.03
C TYR A 141 3.00 2.12 -1.30
N ALA A 142 3.56 1.10 -1.94
CA ALA A 142 4.16 1.24 -3.26
C ALA A 142 3.12 1.67 -4.31
N LEU A 143 1.96 1.01 -4.34
CA LEU A 143 0.84 1.38 -5.21
C LEU A 143 0.31 2.78 -4.92
N MET A 144 0.16 3.16 -3.64
CA MET A 144 -0.27 4.50 -3.24
C MET A 144 0.71 5.56 -3.75
N ARG A 145 2.01 5.36 -3.52
CA ARG A 145 3.07 6.27 -3.98
C ARG A 145 3.12 6.39 -5.50
N ASP A 146 3.07 5.28 -6.20
CA ASP A 146 3.11 5.27 -7.67
C ASP A 146 1.90 6.00 -8.26
N LEU A 147 0.70 5.84 -7.66
CA LEU A 147 -0.49 6.59 -8.05
C LEU A 147 -0.35 8.09 -7.80
N MET A 148 0.26 8.51 -6.68
CA MET A 148 0.56 9.93 -6.42
C MET A 148 1.53 10.51 -7.44
N ASN A 149 2.40 9.69 -8.03
CA ASN A 149 3.40 10.06 -9.04
C ASN A 149 2.92 9.85 -10.49
N GLY A 150 1.62 9.67 -10.71
CA GLY A 150 1.02 9.68 -12.05
C GLY A 150 0.58 8.32 -12.58
N GLY A 151 0.70 7.25 -11.82
CA GLY A 151 0.10 5.96 -12.17
C GLY A 151 0.84 4.76 -11.59
N ALA A 152 0.10 3.70 -11.30
CA ALA A 152 0.65 2.44 -10.85
C ALA A 152 1.47 1.76 -11.96
N GLY A 153 2.55 1.07 -11.59
CA GLY A 153 3.27 0.17 -12.45
C GLY A 153 2.37 -0.97 -12.94
N SER A 154 2.73 -1.58 -14.06
CA SER A 154 1.96 -2.71 -14.61
C SER A 154 2.30 -4.05 -13.93
N ARG A 155 3.40 -4.10 -13.19
CA ARG A 155 3.96 -5.33 -12.61
C ARG A 155 4.75 -5.04 -11.34
N TYR A 156 4.59 -5.91 -10.32
CA TYR A 156 5.34 -5.87 -9.07
C TYR A 156 5.78 -7.27 -8.68
N ALA A 157 6.97 -7.39 -8.11
CA ALA A 157 7.41 -8.61 -7.46
C ALA A 157 6.88 -8.63 -6.02
N LEU A 158 6.27 -9.74 -5.62
CA LEU A 158 5.72 -9.95 -4.27
C LEU A 158 6.33 -11.17 -3.62
N PHE A 159 6.73 -11.01 -2.36
CA PHE A 159 7.02 -12.12 -1.48
C PHE A 159 5.74 -12.94 -1.22
N ASP A 160 5.82 -14.24 -1.45
CA ASP A 160 4.72 -15.18 -1.27
C ASP A 160 5.21 -16.47 -0.61
N VAL A 161 5.08 -16.53 0.71
CA VAL A 161 5.48 -17.62 1.59
C VAL A 161 6.99 -17.89 1.55
N ASP A 162 7.50 -18.55 0.55
CA ASP A 162 8.88 -19.03 0.41
C ASP A 162 9.55 -18.62 -0.90
N ASN A 163 8.89 -17.77 -1.68
CA ASN A 163 9.42 -17.31 -2.97
C ASN A 163 8.91 -15.92 -3.34
N ILE A 164 9.50 -15.36 -4.39
CA ILE A 164 9.06 -14.09 -4.99
C ILE A 164 8.29 -14.39 -6.26
N ARG A 165 7.13 -13.77 -6.42
CA ARG A 165 6.26 -13.97 -7.57
C ARG A 165 5.82 -12.66 -8.19
N THR A 166 5.75 -12.65 -9.49
CA THR A 166 5.21 -11.52 -10.25
C THR A 166 3.71 -11.38 -10.05
N THR A 167 3.28 -10.15 -9.82
CA THR A 167 1.89 -9.73 -9.74
C THR A 167 1.63 -8.68 -10.80
N ASN A 168 0.70 -8.96 -11.72
CA ASN A 168 0.27 -8.02 -12.73
C ASN A 168 -0.77 -7.06 -12.14
N VAL A 169 -0.64 -5.78 -12.47
CA VAL A 169 -1.49 -4.70 -11.99
C VAL A 169 -2.13 -3.99 -13.18
N THR A 170 -3.42 -3.72 -13.10
CA THR A 170 -4.19 -3.05 -14.13
C THR A 170 -5.12 -2.01 -13.52
N MET A 171 -5.16 -0.82 -14.08
CA MET A 171 -6.16 0.19 -13.78
C MET A 171 -7.47 -0.17 -14.47
N ILE A 172 -8.57 -0.25 -13.73
CA ILE A 172 -9.89 -0.67 -14.23
C ILE A 172 -10.91 0.47 -14.32
N GLY A 173 -10.42 1.72 -14.25
CA GLY A 173 -11.23 2.93 -14.35
C GLY A 173 -11.68 3.50 -13.01
N ASN A 174 -12.53 4.51 -13.08
CA ASN A 174 -12.99 5.29 -11.93
C ASN A 174 -14.46 5.03 -11.66
N ARG A 175 -14.87 5.06 -10.40
CA ARG A 175 -16.27 5.05 -10.01
C ARG A 175 -16.50 5.74 -8.66
N GLN A 176 -17.73 6.16 -8.41
CA GLN A 176 -18.15 6.52 -7.07
C GLN A 176 -18.33 5.25 -6.22
N VAL A 177 -17.75 5.25 -5.03
CA VAL A 177 -17.90 4.17 -4.04
C VAL A 177 -18.52 4.72 -2.75
N THR A 178 -19.29 3.88 -2.07
CA THR A 178 -19.88 4.21 -0.76
C THR A 178 -19.27 3.32 0.31
N THR A 179 -18.77 3.94 1.36
CA THR A 179 -18.21 3.28 2.55
C THR A 179 -18.94 3.76 3.80
N TYR A 180 -18.57 3.28 4.97
CA TYR A 180 -19.09 3.82 6.24
C TYR A 180 -18.48 5.18 6.59
N ALA A 181 -17.30 5.50 6.04
CA ALA A 181 -16.63 6.79 6.22
C ALA A 181 -17.16 7.89 5.27
N GLY A 182 -17.93 7.53 4.24
CA GLY A 182 -18.48 8.48 3.26
C GLY A 182 -18.57 7.94 1.85
N LYS A 183 -18.86 8.85 0.91
CA LYS A 183 -18.87 8.61 -0.54
C LYS A 183 -17.64 9.23 -1.14
N PHE A 184 -16.95 8.50 -2.02
CA PHE A 184 -15.68 8.91 -2.61
C PHE A 184 -15.67 8.64 -4.11
N GLN A 185 -14.95 9.47 -4.87
CA GLN A 185 -14.51 9.11 -6.21
C GLN A 185 -13.25 8.24 -6.08
N ALA A 186 -13.28 7.06 -6.63
CA ALA A 186 -12.20 6.10 -6.46
C ALA A 186 -11.69 5.57 -7.78
N ILE A 187 -10.38 5.40 -7.88
CA ILE A 187 -9.69 4.73 -8.97
C ILE A 187 -9.62 3.24 -8.63
N GLY A 188 -10.05 2.40 -9.56
CA GLY A 188 -9.98 0.95 -9.44
C GLY A 188 -8.65 0.41 -9.91
N ILE A 189 -7.98 -0.34 -9.03
CA ILE A 189 -6.78 -1.11 -9.34
C ILE A 189 -7.08 -2.57 -9.13
N GLN A 190 -6.76 -3.38 -10.11
CA GLN A 190 -6.88 -4.82 -10.03
C GLN A 190 -5.51 -5.46 -10.13
N HIS A 191 -5.18 -6.33 -9.19
CA HIS A 191 -3.99 -7.14 -9.28
C HIS A 191 -4.32 -8.63 -9.37
N HIS A 192 -3.58 -9.32 -10.20
CA HIS A 192 -3.71 -10.73 -10.48
C HIS A 192 -2.33 -11.38 -10.45
N LYS A 193 -2.17 -12.38 -9.58
CA LYS A 193 -0.96 -13.18 -9.51
C LYS A 193 -0.98 -14.24 -10.61
N GLU A 194 0.10 -14.38 -11.34
CA GLU A 194 0.24 -15.41 -12.37
C GLU A 194 -0.04 -16.83 -11.85
N GLY A 195 -0.76 -17.61 -12.64
CA GLY A 195 -1.16 -18.98 -12.28
C GLY A 195 -2.21 -19.08 -11.17
N SER A 196 -2.71 -17.95 -10.63
CA SER A 196 -3.71 -17.93 -9.58
C SER A 196 -5.11 -17.63 -10.13
N SER A 197 -6.13 -18.29 -9.59
CA SER A 197 -7.54 -17.91 -9.84
C SER A 197 -8.02 -16.78 -8.91
N ARG A 198 -7.10 -16.12 -8.17
CA ARG A 198 -7.38 -15.05 -7.22
C ARG A 198 -7.12 -13.71 -7.88
N THR A 199 -8.08 -12.82 -7.75
CA THR A 199 -8.00 -11.44 -8.21
C THR A 199 -8.32 -10.53 -7.03
N THR A 200 -7.51 -9.50 -6.79
CA THR A 200 -7.77 -8.49 -5.78
C THR A 200 -8.04 -7.16 -6.46
N THR A 201 -9.08 -6.48 -6.06
CA THR A 201 -9.46 -5.14 -6.53
C THR A 201 -9.36 -4.17 -5.37
N LEU A 202 -8.65 -3.07 -5.59
CA LEU A 202 -8.49 -1.95 -4.67
C LEU A 202 -9.23 -0.75 -5.25
N TRP A 203 -10.08 -0.11 -4.47
CA TRP A 203 -10.70 1.16 -4.82
C TRP A 203 -10.01 2.26 -4.02
N CYS A 204 -9.11 2.98 -4.68
CA CYS A 204 -8.19 3.95 -4.11
C CYS A 204 -8.72 5.37 -4.27
N VAL A 205 -8.60 6.20 -3.24
CA VAL A 205 -9.15 7.56 -3.19
C VAL A 205 -8.03 8.59 -3.13
N GLU A 206 -7.96 9.47 -4.13
CA GLU A 206 -6.92 10.49 -4.27
C GLU A 206 -6.85 11.44 -3.06
N GLU A 207 -8.00 11.88 -2.54
CA GLU A 207 -8.12 12.76 -1.37
C GLU A 207 -7.54 12.17 -0.08
N LEU A 208 -7.31 10.83 -0.08
CA LEU A 208 -6.70 10.07 1.02
C LEU A 208 -5.34 9.49 0.61
N ASP A 209 -4.57 10.20 -0.22
CA ASP A 209 -3.29 9.74 -0.77
C ASP A 209 -3.39 8.36 -1.43
N TYR A 210 -4.46 8.14 -2.18
CA TYR A 210 -4.79 6.86 -2.83
C TYR A 210 -4.96 5.68 -1.88
N LEU A 211 -5.32 5.93 -0.60
CA LEU A 211 -5.67 4.85 0.33
C LEU A 211 -6.81 4.00 -0.24
N PRO A 212 -6.69 2.65 -0.22
CA PRO A 212 -7.77 1.77 -0.62
C PRO A 212 -8.94 1.85 0.38
N VAL A 213 -10.08 2.41 -0.01
CA VAL A 213 -11.29 2.51 0.85
C VAL A 213 -12.18 1.28 0.76
N ILE A 214 -12.06 0.51 -0.32
CA ILE A 214 -12.65 -0.81 -0.49
C ILE A 214 -11.59 -1.76 -1.06
N ILE A 215 -11.44 -2.92 -0.45
CA ILE A 215 -10.58 -4.02 -0.91
C ILE A 215 -11.46 -5.23 -1.13
N GLU A 216 -11.45 -5.78 -2.32
CA GLU A 216 -12.22 -6.97 -2.69
C GLU A 216 -11.30 -8.05 -3.22
N GLN A 217 -11.46 -9.29 -2.75
CA GLN A 217 -10.75 -10.43 -3.28
C GLN A 217 -11.73 -11.47 -3.80
N HIS A 218 -11.59 -11.81 -5.06
CA HIS A 218 -12.35 -12.86 -5.72
C HIS A 218 -11.49 -14.09 -5.95
N ARG A 219 -12.09 -15.26 -5.86
CA ARG A 219 -11.47 -16.54 -6.27
C ARG A 219 -12.45 -17.29 -7.15
N LYS A 220 -12.02 -17.65 -8.36
CA LYS A 220 -12.88 -18.24 -9.41
C LYS A 220 -14.17 -17.43 -9.59
N GLY A 221 -14.06 -16.09 -9.70
CA GLY A 221 -15.18 -15.16 -9.87
C GLY A 221 -16.08 -14.93 -8.64
N LYS A 222 -15.88 -15.65 -7.53
CA LYS A 222 -16.69 -15.50 -6.30
C LYS A 222 -15.99 -14.61 -5.28
N LEU A 223 -16.69 -13.60 -4.76
CA LEU A 223 -16.20 -12.76 -3.67
C LEU A 223 -15.89 -13.61 -2.43
N LYS A 224 -14.68 -13.53 -1.93
CA LYS A 224 -14.17 -14.27 -0.76
C LYS A 224 -13.84 -13.38 0.42
N PHE A 225 -13.36 -12.17 0.13
CA PHE A 225 -12.96 -11.20 1.13
C PHE A 225 -13.42 -9.81 0.67
N ARG A 226 -13.88 -9.00 1.60
CA ARG A 226 -14.12 -7.57 1.39
C ARG A 226 -13.79 -6.81 2.66
N ALA A 227 -12.95 -5.78 2.53
CA ALA A 227 -12.75 -4.75 3.53
C ALA A 227 -13.38 -3.44 3.04
N THR A 228 -14.09 -2.73 3.91
CA THR A 228 -14.74 -1.45 3.61
C THR A 228 -14.40 -0.46 4.70
N LEU A 229 -13.90 0.71 4.33
CA LEU A 229 -13.44 1.76 5.24
C LEU A 229 -14.56 2.17 6.21
N LEU A 230 -14.25 2.12 7.52
CA LEU A 230 -15.10 2.63 8.61
C LEU A 230 -14.68 4.03 9.03
N LYS A 231 -13.37 4.26 9.13
CA LYS A 231 -12.79 5.49 9.64
C LYS A 231 -11.37 5.68 9.10
N TYR A 232 -11.02 6.93 8.83
CA TYR A 232 -9.66 7.37 8.51
C TYR A 232 -9.29 8.54 9.42
N ILE A 233 -8.07 8.54 9.94
CA ILE A 233 -7.52 9.59 10.82
C ILE A 233 -6.10 9.83 10.35
N PRO A 234 -5.79 10.98 9.71
CA PRO A 234 -4.42 11.39 9.53
C PRO A 234 -3.78 11.60 10.91
N THR A 235 -2.51 11.20 11.07
CA THR A 235 -1.77 11.40 12.31
C THR A 235 -0.63 12.35 12.03
N ASP A 236 -0.68 13.56 12.63
CA ASP A 236 0.44 14.49 12.59
C ASP A 236 1.63 13.96 13.39
N GLN A 237 2.84 14.23 12.93
CA GLN A 237 4.08 13.78 13.58
C GLN A 237 4.32 14.40 14.98
N ALA A 238 3.55 15.41 15.36
CA ALA A 238 3.77 16.20 16.58
C ALA A 238 3.30 15.54 17.89
N SER A 239 2.75 14.33 17.86
CA SER A 239 2.15 13.69 19.05
C SER A 239 2.95 12.50 19.58
N GLN A 240 4.27 12.49 19.40
CA GLN A 240 5.16 11.48 19.99
C GLN A 240 6.34 12.18 20.68
N GLU A 241 6.05 12.83 21.82
CA GLU A 241 6.97 13.05 22.92
C GLU A 241 6.58 12.16 24.09
#